data_3a8c45f5bdfac07bbf483d28dca6bf7a
#
_entry.id   3a8c45f5bdfac07bbf483d28dca6bf7a
#
_cell.length_a   1.000
_cell.length_b   1.000
_cell.length_c   1.000
_cell.angle_alpha   90.00
_cell.angle_beta   90.00
_cell.angle_gamma   90.00
#
_symmetry.space_group_name_H-M   'P 1'
#
loop_
_entity.id
_entity.type
_entity.pdbx_description
1 polymer ?
#
loop_
_entity_poly.entity_id
_entity_poly.type
_entity_poly.pdbx_seq_one_letter_code
_entity_poly.pdbx_strand_id
1 'polypeptide(L)'
;LEKYIIPGGSSGYYRRDGFTFDVGSSVMFGFSDKGNLNLITQALEAVGCKMEVIPDPSTVHFHLPGALSVLVHREYNDFIEELVSKFPHEKEGILKFYGICWKIFNSLNSLELKSLEEPLYLFGQFFKKPLECLTLAYYLPQNAGDIARKFIKDQQLLSFIDAECFIVSTVNALKTPMINASMVLCDRHFGGINYPVGGVGGIAVSLANGLVEKGSAIRYKANVTNVILENGKAVGVRLSNGKELFARTVISNATRWDTFGKLVKAEELPEEEKNFQKNYVKAPSFLSIHLGVKASVLPAGTDCHHFVLEDDWSNLEKPYGSIFLSIPTVLDPSLAPEGHHILHIFTTAGIEDWEGLPRKDYEQKKELVANEIIRRLENKLFPGLQDSIVLKEVGSPKTHRRFLARNDGTYGPMPRGKPKGLLAMPFNTTSIDGLYCVGDSCFPGQGVIAVAFSGVMCAHRVAADIDLEQRSPILDTGLLGVLRWLRTLA
;
A
#
# COMPACT_ATOMS: atom_id res chain seq x y z
N LEU A 1 -11.93 -6.69 16.05
CA LEU A 1 -12.21 -8.09 15.67
C LEU A 1 -11.28 -8.50 14.54
N GLU A 2 -10.60 -9.61 14.69
CA GLU A 2 -9.67 -10.17 13.69
C GLU A 2 -10.14 -11.59 13.33
N LYS A 3 -10.27 -11.84 12.02
CA LYS A 3 -10.69 -13.16 11.51
C LYS A 3 -9.62 -14.23 11.74
N TYR A 4 -8.35 -13.85 11.59
CA TYR A 4 -7.22 -14.78 11.68
C TYR A 4 -6.74 -14.96 13.14
N ILE A 5 -5.64 -15.67 13.32
CA ILE A 5 -5.08 -16.01 14.64
C ILE A 5 -4.04 -15.02 15.14
N ILE A 6 -3.56 -14.15 14.26
CA ILE A 6 -2.59 -13.09 14.55
C ILE A 6 -3.04 -11.79 13.87
N PRO A 7 -2.60 -10.61 14.36
CA PRO A 7 -2.90 -9.34 13.70
C PRO A 7 -2.05 -9.13 12.44
N GLY A 8 -2.45 -8.17 11.61
CA GLY A 8 -1.62 -7.62 10.54
C GLY A 8 -2.13 -7.85 9.13
N GLY A 9 -2.81 -8.96 8.86
CA GLY A 9 -3.28 -9.25 7.49
C GLY A 9 -2.13 -9.20 6.49
N SER A 10 -2.18 -8.26 5.51
CA SER A 10 -1.09 -8.07 4.52
C SER A 10 0.21 -7.54 5.12
N SER A 11 0.18 -6.92 6.31
CA SER A 11 1.36 -6.53 7.09
C SER A 11 1.67 -7.55 8.19
N GLY A 12 1.21 -8.78 8.04
CA GLY A 12 1.48 -9.89 8.94
C GLY A 12 2.77 -10.62 8.59
N TYR A 13 2.98 -11.73 9.29
CA TYR A 13 4.13 -12.61 9.08
C TYR A 13 3.73 -14.07 9.27
N TYR A 14 4.59 -14.97 8.86
CA TYR A 14 4.52 -16.38 9.25
C TYR A 14 5.93 -16.96 9.41
N ARG A 15 6.02 -18.08 10.13
CA ARG A 15 7.28 -18.79 10.34
C ARG A 15 7.22 -20.19 9.76
N ARG A 16 8.31 -20.62 9.13
CA ARG A 16 8.47 -21.94 8.59
C ARG A 16 9.92 -22.37 8.66
N ASP A 17 10.20 -23.50 9.30
CA ASP A 17 11.52 -24.14 9.36
C ASP A 17 12.67 -23.18 9.77
N GLY A 18 12.41 -22.33 10.76
CA GLY A 18 13.35 -21.32 11.25
C GLY A 18 13.39 -20.02 10.48
N PHE A 19 12.70 -19.91 9.34
CA PHE A 19 12.57 -18.68 8.58
C PHE A 19 11.36 -17.87 9.04
N THR A 20 11.49 -16.56 9.08
CA THR A 20 10.40 -15.60 9.35
C THR A 20 10.12 -14.79 8.10
N PHE A 21 8.97 -14.97 7.49
CA PHE A 21 8.57 -14.31 6.24
C PHE A 21 7.56 -13.21 6.49
N ASP A 22 7.76 -12.04 5.86
CA ASP A 22 6.73 -11.03 5.70
C ASP A 22 5.67 -11.52 4.71
N VAL A 23 4.40 -11.19 4.94
CA VAL A 23 3.30 -11.61 4.03
C VAL A 23 3.17 -10.69 2.83
N GLY A 24 3.31 -9.38 3.05
CA GLY A 24 3.20 -8.36 2.02
C GLY A 24 4.54 -7.67 1.74
N SER A 25 4.54 -6.36 1.56
CA SER A 25 5.76 -5.60 1.25
C SER A 25 6.75 -5.60 2.40
N SER A 26 8.04 -5.73 2.09
CA SER A 26 9.15 -5.48 3.02
C SER A 26 9.75 -4.07 2.87
N VAL A 27 9.31 -3.29 1.90
CA VAL A 27 9.73 -1.89 1.70
C VAL A 27 8.92 -1.00 2.64
N MET A 28 9.53 -0.53 3.73
CA MET A 28 8.84 0.17 4.81
C MET A 28 9.21 1.63 4.89
N PHE A 29 8.18 2.47 4.82
CA PHE A 29 8.22 3.92 5.03
C PHE A 29 7.52 4.30 6.35
N GLY A 30 7.58 5.59 6.71
CA GLY A 30 6.81 6.13 7.82
C GLY A 30 7.41 5.90 9.20
N PHE A 31 8.69 5.53 9.27
CA PHE A 31 9.46 5.35 10.51
C PHE A 31 10.43 6.51 10.80
N SER A 32 10.26 7.64 10.15
CA SER A 32 11.06 8.83 10.42
C SER A 32 10.72 9.43 11.80
N ASP A 33 11.68 10.11 12.38
CA ASP A 33 11.51 11.02 13.53
C ASP A 33 11.22 12.47 13.11
N LYS A 34 11.04 12.70 11.80
CA LYS A 34 10.89 14.04 11.18
C LYS A 34 9.58 14.16 10.42
N GLY A 35 8.96 15.34 10.52
CA GLY A 35 7.79 15.73 9.75
C GLY A 35 6.50 14.99 10.17
N ASN A 36 5.44 15.18 9.39
CA ASN A 36 4.10 14.64 9.68
C ASN A 36 3.75 13.36 8.92
N LEU A 37 4.60 12.93 7.97
CA LEU A 37 4.40 11.69 7.22
C LEU A 37 4.99 10.45 7.92
N ASN A 38 5.59 10.58 9.08
CA ASN A 38 6.06 9.47 9.93
C ASN A 38 4.89 8.74 10.63
N LEU A 39 3.89 8.37 9.88
CA LEU A 39 2.60 7.91 10.39
C LEU A 39 2.67 6.59 11.15
N ILE A 40 3.61 5.73 10.84
CA ILE A 40 3.80 4.47 11.59
C ILE A 40 4.39 4.77 12.96
N THR A 41 5.40 5.64 13.03
CA THR A 41 5.97 6.10 14.31
C THR A 41 4.87 6.74 15.17
N GLN A 42 4.08 7.66 14.61
CA GLN A 42 2.98 8.32 15.32
C GLN A 42 1.92 7.33 15.82
N ALA A 43 1.56 6.34 15.00
CA ALA A 43 0.59 5.32 15.41
C ALA A 43 1.12 4.46 16.57
N LEU A 44 2.39 4.08 16.54
CA LEU A 44 3.04 3.34 17.63
C LEU A 44 3.13 4.18 18.90
N GLU A 45 3.54 5.43 18.80
CA GLU A 45 3.62 6.36 19.93
C GLU A 45 2.24 6.62 20.58
N ALA A 46 1.18 6.73 19.77
CA ALA A 46 -0.19 6.90 20.26
C ALA A 46 -0.64 5.74 21.17
N VAL A 47 -0.13 4.55 20.97
CA VAL A 47 -0.39 3.39 21.84
C VAL A 47 0.74 3.14 22.87
N GLY A 48 1.73 4.03 22.94
CA GLY A 48 2.83 3.94 23.90
C GLY A 48 3.95 2.96 23.52
N CYS A 49 4.02 2.58 22.26
CA CYS A 49 5.03 1.65 21.74
C CYS A 49 6.11 2.39 20.95
N LYS A 50 7.31 1.80 20.96
CA LYS A 50 8.41 2.15 20.05
C LYS A 50 8.87 0.90 19.33
N MET A 51 9.40 1.07 18.12
CA MET A 51 9.95 -0.03 17.34
C MET A 51 11.37 0.32 16.91
N GLU A 52 12.27 -0.62 17.07
CA GLU A 52 13.61 -0.53 16.52
C GLU A 52 13.57 -0.83 15.03
N VAL A 53 14.28 -0.04 14.24
CA VAL A 53 14.35 -0.17 12.79
C VAL A 53 15.80 -0.13 12.31
N ILE A 54 16.06 -0.81 11.20
CA ILE A 54 17.35 -0.86 10.53
C ILE A 54 17.25 -0.01 9.27
N PRO A 55 18.01 1.11 9.17
CA PRO A 55 18.03 1.92 7.95
C PRO A 55 18.60 1.14 6.77
N ASP A 56 17.90 1.16 5.63
CA ASP A 56 18.43 0.65 4.37
C ASP A 56 19.36 1.70 3.73
N PRO A 57 20.59 1.36 3.35
CA PRO A 57 21.52 2.27 2.68
C PRO A 57 21.11 2.61 1.24
N SER A 58 20.34 1.72 0.58
CA SER A 58 19.71 1.95 -0.71
C SER A 58 18.19 1.86 -0.57
N THR A 59 17.45 2.26 -1.62
CA THR A 59 15.99 2.10 -1.55
C THR A 59 15.50 1.00 -2.49
N VAL A 60 15.81 1.08 -3.77
CA VAL A 60 15.49 0.04 -4.75
C VAL A 60 16.55 0.02 -5.85
N HIS A 61 16.99 -1.14 -6.24
CA HIS A 61 17.84 -1.34 -7.40
C HIS A 61 16.99 -1.80 -8.59
N PHE A 62 16.86 -0.96 -9.61
CA PHE A 62 16.10 -1.25 -10.81
C PHE A 62 17.00 -1.94 -11.86
N HIS A 63 16.52 -3.08 -12.38
CA HIS A 63 17.12 -3.83 -13.48
C HIS A 63 16.13 -3.84 -14.66
N LEU A 64 16.38 -3.04 -15.68
CA LEU A 64 15.40 -2.63 -16.67
C LEU A 64 15.80 -3.01 -18.10
N PRO A 65 14.89 -2.94 -19.09
CA PRO A 65 15.18 -3.19 -20.49
C PRO A 65 16.31 -2.31 -21.04
N GLY A 66 17.04 -2.84 -22.04
CA GLY A 66 18.18 -2.14 -22.65
C GLY A 66 19.40 -2.04 -21.73
N ALA A 67 19.55 -2.99 -20.80
CA ALA A 67 20.62 -3.00 -19.80
C ALA A 67 20.65 -1.74 -18.90
N LEU A 68 19.55 -1.02 -18.80
CA LEU A 68 19.42 0.11 -17.89
C LEU A 68 19.37 -0.43 -16.45
N SER A 69 20.33 0.01 -15.64
CA SER A 69 20.36 -0.25 -14.20
C SER A 69 20.37 1.09 -13.47
N VAL A 70 19.47 1.26 -12.53
CA VAL A 70 19.35 2.49 -11.71
C VAL A 70 19.28 2.10 -10.26
N LEU A 71 20.28 2.52 -9.48
CA LEU A 71 20.24 2.41 -8.03
C LEU A 71 19.60 3.67 -7.46
N VAL A 72 18.49 3.50 -6.76
CA VAL A 72 17.90 4.59 -6.01
C VAL A 72 18.57 4.67 -4.65
N HIS A 73 19.55 5.56 -4.54
CA HIS A 73 20.31 5.82 -3.32
C HIS A 73 19.40 6.39 -2.23
N ARG A 74 19.75 6.16 -0.96
CA ARG A 74 19.07 6.80 0.17
C ARG A 74 19.19 8.32 0.11
N GLU A 75 20.40 8.83 -0.18
CA GLU A 75 20.66 10.26 -0.32
C GLU A 75 20.12 10.78 -1.66
N TYR A 76 19.31 11.84 -1.59
CA TYR A 76 18.65 12.40 -2.77
C TYR A 76 19.65 12.90 -3.84
N ASN A 77 20.73 13.54 -3.41
CA ASN A 77 21.72 14.07 -4.35
C ASN A 77 22.41 12.95 -5.13
N ASP A 78 22.76 11.86 -4.46
CA ASP A 78 23.40 10.70 -5.11
C ASP A 78 22.43 10.05 -6.13
N PHE A 79 21.14 9.98 -5.81
CA PHE A 79 20.12 9.52 -6.74
C PHE A 79 19.99 10.42 -7.98
N ILE A 80 20.00 11.76 -7.78
CA ILE A 80 19.96 12.71 -8.91
C ILE A 80 21.23 12.60 -9.77
N GLU A 81 22.40 12.45 -9.17
CA GLU A 81 23.66 12.22 -9.88
C GLU A 81 23.63 10.93 -10.68
N GLU A 82 23.09 9.85 -10.11
CA GLU A 82 22.88 8.57 -10.79
C GLU A 82 22.00 8.75 -12.05
N LEU A 83 20.86 9.44 -11.95
CA LEU A 83 19.99 9.68 -13.10
C LEU A 83 20.64 10.60 -14.13
N VAL A 84 21.27 11.68 -13.70
CA VAL A 84 21.94 12.64 -14.62
C VAL A 84 23.13 11.99 -15.34
N SER A 85 23.85 11.06 -14.69
CA SER A 85 24.94 10.33 -15.33
C SER A 85 24.44 9.48 -16.51
N LYS A 86 23.24 8.93 -16.42
CA LYS A 86 22.61 8.10 -17.46
C LYS A 86 21.85 8.92 -18.51
N PHE A 87 21.27 10.05 -18.10
CA PHE A 87 20.46 10.93 -18.94
C PHE A 87 20.95 12.39 -18.87
N PRO A 88 22.21 12.68 -19.27
CA PRO A 88 22.79 14.03 -19.10
C PRO A 88 22.03 15.11 -19.89
N HIS A 89 21.41 14.74 -21.01
CA HIS A 89 20.60 15.61 -21.85
C HIS A 89 19.23 15.98 -21.23
N GLU A 90 18.80 15.26 -20.19
CA GLU A 90 17.55 15.49 -19.47
C GLU A 90 17.75 16.12 -18.07
N LYS A 91 18.94 16.54 -17.72
CA LYS A 91 19.29 17.10 -16.40
C LYS A 91 18.26 18.13 -15.90
N GLU A 92 17.88 19.09 -16.77
CA GLU A 92 16.92 20.12 -16.40
C GLU A 92 15.51 19.55 -16.16
N GLY A 93 15.08 18.60 -16.99
CA GLY A 93 13.80 17.90 -16.86
C GLY A 93 13.72 17.07 -15.56
N ILE A 94 14.79 16.34 -15.23
CA ILE A 94 14.93 15.57 -13.99
C ILE A 94 14.76 16.49 -12.78
N LEU A 95 15.55 17.58 -12.72
CA LEU A 95 15.50 18.52 -11.60
C LEU A 95 14.13 19.19 -11.45
N LYS A 96 13.46 19.53 -12.55
CA LYS A 96 12.11 20.12 -12.53
C LYS A 96 11.07 19.12 -12.02
N PHE A 97 11.07 17.88 -12.54
CA PHE A 97 10.09 16.88 -12.16
C PHE A 97 10.20 16.51 -10.66
N TYR A 98 11.39 16.10 -10.22
CA TYR A 98 11.61 15.75 -8.82
C TYR A 98 11.51 16.95 -7.88
N GLY A 99 11.85 18.17 -8.35
CA GLY A 99 11.61 19.41 -7.61
C GLY A 99 10.13 19.68 -7.35
N ILE A 100 9.24 19.36 -8.30
CA ILE A 100 7.79 19.42 -8.08
C ILE A 100 7.34 18.33 -7.09
N CYS A 101 7.89 17.11 -7.17
CA CYS A 101 7.62 16.05 -6.19
C CYS A 101 7.97 16.54 -4.77
N TRP A 102 9.14 17.14 -4.58
CA TRP A 102 9.56 17.72 -3.30
C TRP A 102 8.67 18.87 -2.83
N LYS A 103 8.22 19.75 -3.74
CA LYS A 103 7.29 20.83 -3.39
C LYS A 103 5.98 20.27 -2.84
N ILE A 104 5.42 19.23 -3.47
CA ILE A 104 4.18 18.56 -3.02
C ILE A 104 4.42 17.85 -1.70
N PHE A 105 5.49 17.07 -1.60
CA PHE A 105 5.87 16.35 -0.38
C PHE A 105 6.03 17.31 0.81
N ASN A 106 6.78 18.38 0.67
CA ASN A 106 6.99 19.36 1.73
C ASN A 106 5.68 20.06 2.13
N SER A 107 4.81 20.35 1.16
CA SER A 107 3.49 20.89 1.46
C SER A 107 2.66 19.91 2.31
N LEU A 108 2.58 18.65 1.92
CA LEU A 108 1.86 17.62 2.67
C LEU A 108 2.48 17.37 4.05
N ASN A 109 3.81 17.25 4.11
CA ASN A 109 4.57 16.99 5.33
C ASN A 109 4.54 18.15 6.35
N SER A 110 4.19 19.35 5.92
CA SER A 110 4.04 20.51 6.79
C SER A 110 2.66 20.60 7.46
N LEU A 111 1.66 19.88 6.94
CA LEU A 111 0.30 19.91 7.47
C LEU A 111 0.12 18.87 8.56
N GLU A 112 -0.72 19.16 9.54
CA GLU A 112 -1.25 18.15 10.44
C GLU A 112 -2.17 17.24 9.63
N LEU A 113 -1.93 15.92 9.65
CA LEU A 113 -2.69 14.97 8.84
C LEU A 113 -3.95 14.52 9.59
N LYS A 114 -5.09 15.02 9.17
CA LYS A 114 -6.44 14.70 9.69
C LYS A 114 -7.39 14.41 8.53
N SER A 115 -8.65 14.17 8.85
CA SER A 115 -9.67 13.85 7.84
C SER A 115 -9.93 15.01 6.89
N LEU A 116 -9.82 14.72 5.58
CA LEU A 116 -10.23 15.65 4.52
C LEU A 116 -11.76 15.75 4.39
N GLU A 117 -12.52 14.98 5.19
CA GLU A 117 -13.97 15.07 5.29
C GLU A 117 -14.43 16.02 6.41
N GLU A 118 -13.48 16.73 7.07
CA GLU A 118 -13.75 17.68 8.14
C GLU A 118 -13.56 19.14 7.68
N PRO A 119 -14.65 19.88 7.43
CA PRO A 119 -14.55 21.24 6.89
C PRO A 119 -13.87 22.22 7.84
N LEU A 120 -14.09 22.13 9.15
CA LEU A 120 -13.45 23.04 10.11
C LEU A 120 -11.92 22.84 10.13
N TYR A 121 -11.46 21.58 10.05
CA TYR A 121 -10.05 21.27 9.91
C TYR A 121 -9.49 21.83 8.61
N LEU A 122 -10.15 21.62 7.46
CA LEU A 122 -9.70 22.13 6.16
C LEU A 122 -9.59 23.65 6.16
N PHE A 123 -10.59 24.36 6.68
CA PHE A 123 -10.54 25.82 6.83
C PHE A 123 -9.39 26.23 7.75
N GLY A 124 -9.25 25.57 8.90
CA GLY A 124 -8.15 25.86 9.84
C GLY A 124 -6.77 25.69 9.19
N GLN A 125 -6.54 24.61 8.41
CA GLN A 125 -5.30 24.39 7.67
C GLN A 125 -5.09 25.44 6.58
N PHE A 126 -6.14 25.78 5.83
CA PHE A 126 -6.04 26.80 4.77
C PHE A 126 -5.62 28.16 5.31
N PHE A 127 -6.16 28.60 6.45
CA PHE A 127 -5.74 29.87 7.05
C PHE A 127 -4.33 29.83 7.65
N LYS A 128 -3.89 28.68 8.16
CA LYS A 128 -2.53 28.52 8.71
C LYS A 128 -1.47 28.37 7.63
N LYS A 129 -1.77 27.65 6.54
CA LYS A 129 -0.85 27.18 5.50
C LYS A 129 -1.47 27.32 4.10
N PRO A 130 -1.81 28.56 3.67
CA PRO A 130 -2.57 28.76 2.42
C PRO A 130 -1.81 28.30 1.17
N LEU A 131 -0.49 28.51 1.10
CA LEU A 131 0.31 28.15 -0.07
C LEU A 131 0.43 26.62 -0.22
N GLU A 132 0.60 25.91 0.89
CA GLU A 132 0.66 24.46 0.94
C GLU A 132 -0.68 23.84 0.53
N CYS A 133 -1.78 24.36 1.08
CA CYS A 133 -3.13 23.90 0.73
C CYS A 133 -3.44 24.16 -0.75
N LEU A 134 -3.10 25.31 -1.30
CA LEU A 134 -3.27 25.61 -2.73
C LEU A 134 -2.38 24.73 -3.61
N THR A 135 -1.15 24.44 -3.19
CA THR A 135 -0.27 23.50 -3.89
C THR A 135 -0.91 22.13 -3.97
N LEU A 136 -1.37 21.59 -2.85
CA LEU A 136 -2.02 20.26 -2.81
C LEU A 136 -3.32 20.26 -3.62
N ALA A 137 -4.16 21.27 -3.51
CA ALA A 137 -5.39 21.40 -4.28
C ALA A 137 -5.13 21.42 -5.79
N TYR A 138 -4.06 22.10 -6.24
CA TYR A 138 -3.69 22.15 -7.65
C TYR A 138 -3.23 20.80 -8.19
N TYR A 139 -2.48 20.00 -7.39
CA TYR A 139 -1.96 18.71 -7.84
C TYR A 139 -2.91 17.54 -7.53
N LEU A 140 -3.94 17.74 -6.73
CA LEU A 140 -4.89 16.69 -6.33
C LEU A 140 -5.56 15.98 -7.53
N PRO A 141 -5.99 16.68 -8.63
CA PRO A 141 -6.57 16.06 -9.81
C PRO A 141 -5.54 15.67 -10.89
N GLN A 142 -4.24 15.63 -10.60
CA GLN A 142 -3.20 15.38 -11.59
C GLN A 142 -2.50 14.04 -11.35
N ASN A 143 -1.99 13.45 -12.42
CA ASN A 143 -1.17 12.24 -12.38
C ASN A 143 0.32 12.56 -12.64
N ALA A 144 1.21 11.73 -12.12
CA ALA A 144 2.66 11.93 -12.20
C ALA A 144 3.17 11.97 -13.65
N GLY A 145 2.65 11.09 -14.51
CA GLY A 145 3.06 11.04 -15.91
C GLY A 145 2.67 12.27 -16.72
N ASP A 146 1.54 12.92 -16.39
CA ASP A 146 1.16 14.19 -17.03
C ASP A 146 2.16 15.31 -16.70
N ILE A 147 2.71 15.29 -15.48
CA ILE A 147 3.72 16.25 -15.04
C ILE A 147 5.09 15.92 -15.61
N ALA A 148 5.53 14.66 -15.55
CA ALA A 148 6.82 14.24 -16.06
C ALA A 148 7.00 14.62 -17.54
N ARG A 149 5.99 14.35 -18.39
CA ARG A 149 6.01 14.61 -19.83
C ARG A 149 6.02 16.08 -20.22
N LYS A 150 5.76 17.00 -19.29
CA LYS A 150 5.96 18.44 -19.52
C LYS A 150 7.44 18.82 -19.60
N PHE A 151 8.30 18.12 -18.88
CA PHE A 151 9.71 18.50 -18.70
C PHE A 151 10.68 17.49 -19.30
N ILE A 152 10.31 16.22 -19.39
CA ILE A 152 11.14 15.11 -19.84
C ILE A 152 10.65 14.64 -21.20
N LYS A 153 11.58 14.41 -22.15
CA LYS A 153 11.31 13.96 -23.51
C LYS A 153 11.91 12.59 -23.80
N ASP A 154 12.97 12.22 -23.10
CA ASP A 154 13.62 10.93 -23.26
C ASP A 154 12.64 9.82 -22.86
N GLN A 155 12.39 8.91 -23.82
CA GLN A 155 11.39 7.85 -23.63
C GLN A 155 11.83 6.80 -22.61
N GLN A 156 13.14 6.52 -22.53
CA GLN A 156 13.67 5.54 -21.58
C GLN A 156 13.56 6.08 -20.14
N LEU A 157 13.85 7.37 -19.94
CA LEU A 157 13.67 8.03 -18.64
C LEU A 157 12.18 8.11 -18.25
N LEU A 158 11.28 8.40 -19.20
CA LEU A 158 9.83 8.36 -18.94
C LEU A 158 9.37 6.95 -18.55
N SER A 159 9.91 5.92 -19.20
CA SER A 159 9.61 4.52 -18.86
C SER A 159 10.18 4.12 -17.48
N PHE A 160 11.33 4.67 -17.09
CA PHE A 160 11.84 4.53 -15.72
C PHE A 160 10.89 5.15 -14.69
N ILE A 161 10.37 6.36 -14.95
CA ILE A 161 9.38 7.00 -14.07
C ILE A 161 8.07 6.20 -14.04
N ASP A 162 7.67 5.57 -15.14
CA ASP A 162 6.54 4.63 -15.16
C ASP A 162 6.80 3.43 -14.24
N ALA A 163 8.03 2.88 -14.20
CA ALA A 163 8.40 1.79 -13.30
C ALA A 163 8.45 2.24 -11.83
N GLU A 164 8.96 3.44 -11.53
CA GLU A 164 8.89 4.01 -10.18
C GLU A 164 7.44 4.15 -9.69
N CYS A 165 6.56 4.68 -10.55
CA CYS A 165 5.15 4.83 -10.23
C CYS A 165 4.43 3.47 -10.10
N PHE A 166 4.87 2.46 -10.85
CA PHE A 166 4.33 1.12 -10.75
C PHE A 166 4.58 0.49 -9.37
N ILE A 167 5.75 0.74 -8.76
CA ILE A 167 6.00 0.33 -7.36
C ILE A 167 5.02 1.00 -6.40
N VAL A 168 4.64 2.26 -6.68
CA VAL A 168 3.73 3.04 -5.81
C VAL A 168 2.28 2.56 -5.89
N SER A 169 1.80 2.26 -7.11
CA SER A 169 0.36 2.14 -7.36
C SER A 169 -0.05 0.96 -8.26
N THR A 170 0.91 0.10 -8.67
CA THR A 170 0.72 -1.02 -9.61
C THR A 170 0.18 -0.61 -10.99
N VAL A 171 0.31 0.66 -11.32
CA VAL A 171 0.01 1.25 -12.64
C VAL A 171 1.10 2.23 -13.05
N ASN A 172 1.19 2.53 -14.34
CA ASN A 172 2.18 3.49 -14.84
C ASN A 172 1.93 4.93 -14.36
N ALA A 173 2.88 5.82 -14.58
CA ALA A 173 2.83 7.21 -14.13
C ALA A 173 1.61 8.00 -14.64
N LEU A 174 1.07 7.68 -15.84
CA LEU A 174 -0.12 8.35 -16.38
C LEU A 174 -1.39 8.06 -15.59
N LYS A 175 -1.38 6.98 -14.79
CA LYS A 175 -2.52 6.58 -13.94
C LYS A 175 -2.22 6.80 -12.45
N THR A 176 -0.96 7.01 -12.07
CA THR A 176 -0.55 7.22 -10.67
C THR A 176 -0.83 8.66 -10.24
N PRO A 177 -1.62 8.89 -9.17
CA PRO A 177 -1.86 10.23 -8.65
C PRO A 177 -0.57 10.95 -8.25
N MET A 178 -0.42 12.20 -8.65
CA MET A 178 0.82 12.98 -8.44
C MET A 178 1.18 13.12 -6.96
N ILE A 179 0.18 13.28 -6.08
CA ILE A 179 0.42 13.39 -4.63
C ILE A 179 0.97 12.08 -4.07
N ASN A 180 0.40 10.92 -4.47
CA ASN A 180 0.89 9.61 -4.02
C ASN A 180 2.31 9.34 -4.51
N ALA A 181 2.59 9.64 -5.79
CA ALA A 181 3.93 9.53 -6.33
C ALA A 181 4.91 10.39 -5.52
N SER A 182 4.59 11.68 -5.31
CA SER A 182 5.43 12.61 -4.56
C SER A 182 5.68 12.14 -3.12
N MET A 183 4.67 11.60 -2.46
CA MET A 183 4.79 11.08 -1.09
C MET A 183 5.84 9.97 -1.02
N VAL A 184 5.77 8.97 -1.90
CA VAL A 184 6.68 7.82 -1.86
C VAL A 184 8.06 8.18 -2.41
N LEU A 185 8.13 8.87 -3.57
CA LEU A 185 9.38 9.21 -4.24
C LEU A 185 10.26 10.18 -3.44
N CYS A 186 9.68 10.98 -2.53
CA CYS A 186 10.43 11.89 -1.67
C CYS A 186 10.67 11.31 -0.27
N ASP A 187 9.72 10.59 0.32
CA ASP A 187 9.89 10.04 1.66
C ASP A 187 11.04 9.02 1.75
N ARG A 188 11.29 8.28 0.67
CA ARG A 188 12.44 7.36 0.58
C ARG A 188 13.80 8.06 0.77
N HIS A 189 13.87 9.36 0.52
CA HIS A 189 15.06 10.18 0.75
C HIS A 189 14.96 11.03 2.02
N PHE A 190 13.75 11.39 2.44
CA PHE A 190 13.51 12.22 3.64
C PHE A 190 13.57 11.40 4.92
N GLY A 191 12.68 10.42 5.05
CA GLY A 191 12.63 9.48 6.17
C GLY A 191 13.45 8.22 5.91
N GLY A 192 13.63 7.88 4.66
CA GLY A 192 14.29 6.69 4.17
C GLY A 192 13.43 5.44 4.29
N ILE A 193 13.91 4.35 3.71
CA ILE A 193 13.38 3.02 3.96
C ILE A 193 14.05 2.48 5.21
N ASN A 194 13.24 1.98 6.15
CA ASN A 194 13.71 1.49 7.45
C ASN A 194 13.00 0.18 7.77
N TYR A 195 13.76 -0.90 7.88
CA TYR A 195 13.19 -2.23 8.10
C TYR A 195 13.00 -2.50 9.61
N PRO A 196 11.81 -2.92 10.07
CA PRO A 196 11.59 -3.25 11.48
C PRO A 196 12.39 -4.47 11.91
N VAL A 197 13.10 -4.38 13.04
CA VAL A 197 13.81 -5.50 13.63
C VAL A 197 12.82 -6.65 13.93
N GLY A 198 13.13 -7.84 13.47
CA GLY A 198 12.29 -9.03 13.61
C GLY A 198 11.17 -9.14 12.59
N GLY A 199 11.11 -8.25 11.59
CA GLY A 199 10.19 -8.30 10.47
C GLY A 199 8.98 -7.35 10.57
N VAL A 200 8.33 -7.13 9.43
CA VAL A 200 7.20 -6.20 9.28
C VAL A 200 6.01 -6.55 10.17
N GLY A 201 5.79 -7.84 10.45
CA GLY A 201 4.71 -8.29 11.33
C GLY A 201 4.76 -7.71 12.73
N GLY A 202 5.95 -7.29 13.19
CA GLY A 202 6.15 -6.62 14.47
C GLY A 202 5.34 -5.34 14.63
N ILE A 203 5.07 -4.61 13.53
CA ILE A 203 4.24 -3.38 13.53
C ILE A 203 2.83 -3.70 14.05
N ALA A 204 2.17 -4.67 13.45
CA ALA A 204 0.81 -5.03 13.82
C ALA A 204 0.73 -5.64 15.23
N VAL A 205 1.73 -6.42 15.63
CA VAL A 205 1.81 -6.99 16.98
C VAL A 205 1.98 -5.89 18.02
N SER A 206 2.88 -4.93 17.80
CA SER A 206 3.12 -3.80 18.71
C SER A 206 1.88 -2.91 18.85
N LEU A 207 1.22 -2.57 17.73
CA LEU A 207 -0.04 -1.81 17.76
C LEU A 207 -1.14 -2.56 18.51
N ALA A 208 -1.28 -3.89 18.28
CA ALA A 208 -2.28 -4.70 18.95
C ALA A 208 -2.04 -4.76 20.47
N ASN A 209 -0.80 -4.98 20.90
CA ASN A 209 -0.42 -5.01 22.32
C ASN A 209 -0.67 -3.65 22.98
N GLY A 210 -0.21 -2.57 22.35
CA GLY A 210 -0.40 -1.22 22.87
C GLY A 210 -1.89 -0.82 22.96
N LEU A 211 -2.74 -1.25 22.03
CA LEU A 211 -4.20 -1.06 22.14
C LEU A 211 -4.77 -1.78 23.35
N VAL A 212 -4.34 -3.02 23.64
CA VAL A 212 -4.80 -3.77 24.82
C VAL A 212 -4.33 -3.10 26.09
N GLU A 213 -3.08 -2.64 26.16
CA GLU A 213 -2.53 -1.89 27.30
C GLU A 213 -3.27 -0.57 27.56
N LYS A 214 -3.81 0.05 26.51
CA LYS A 214 -4.70 1.24 26.60
C LYS A 214 -6.15 0.89 26.96
N GLY A 215 -6.45 -0.36 27.32
CA GLY A 215 -7.79 -0.80 27.75
C GLY A 215 -8.73 -1.22 26.63
N SER A 216 -8.26 -1.32 25.40
CA SER A 216 -9.05 -1.85 24.28
C SER A 216 -9.05 -3.39 24.29
N ALA A 217 -10.01 -4.02 23.61
CA ALA A 217 -10.10 -5.47 23.48
C ALA A 217 -9.92 -5.91 22.03
N ILE A 218 -9.07 -6.91 21.81
CA ILE A 218 -8.90 -7.57 20.50
C ILE A 218 -9.43 -9.01 20.62
N ARG A 219 -10.22 -9.41 19.64
CA ARG A 219 -10.74 -10.78 19.53
C ARG A 219 -10.27 -11.38 18.22
N TYR A 220 -9.41 -12.39 18.32
CA TYR A 220 -8.97 -13.23 17.19
C TYR A 220 -9.98 -14.33 16.90
N LYS A 221 -9.87 -14.95 15.73
CA LYS A 221 -10.83 -15.97 15.22
C LYS A 221 -12.29 -15.46 15.24
N ALA A 222 -12.46 -14.15 15.13
CA ALA A 222 -13.73 -13.46 15.18
C ALA A 222 -14.16 -13.04 13.76
N ASN A 223 -14.64 -14.02 12.98
CA ASN A 223 -15.08 -13.76 11.61
C ASN A 223 -16.43 -13.05 11.61
N VAL A 224 -16.44 -11.78 11.24
CA VAL A 224 -17.66 -10.98 11.03
C VAL A 224 -18.33 -11.43 9.74
N THR A 225 -19.63 -11.68 9.81
CA THR A 225 -20.45 -12.09 8.65
C THR A 225 -21.44 -11.02 8.22
N ASN A 226 -21.84 -10.15 9.15
CA ASN A 226 -22.81 -9.08 8.87
C ASN A 226 -22.52 -7.83 9.70
N VAL A 227 -22.77 -6.67 9.11
CA VAL A 227 -23.04 -5.42 9.83
C VAL A 227 -24.52 -5.40 10.19
N ILE A 228 -24.83 -5.08 11.45
CA ILE A 228 -26.21 -4.97 11.95
C ILE A 228 -26.66 -3.54 11.73
N LEU A 229 -27.75 -3.36 10.99
CA LEU A 229 -28.37 -2.06 10.74
C LEU A 229 -29.70 -1.95 11.48
N GLU A 230 -29.93 -0.81 12.13
CA GLU A 230 -31.22 -0.43 12.71
C GLU A 230 -31.58 0.96 12.19
N ASN A 231 -32.73 1.09 11.55
CA ASN A 231 -33.20 2.35 10.95
C ASN A 231 -32.17 3.00 10.01
N GLY A 232 -31.43 2.19 9.22
CA GLY A 232 -30.41 2.68 8.28
C GLY A 232 -29.07 3.05 8.91
N LYS A 233 -28.89 2.85 10.23
CA LYS A 233 -27.64 3.11 10.97
C LYS A 233 -26.96 1.81 11.38
N ALA A 234 -25.64 1.75 11.25
CA ALA A 234 -24.83 0.65 11.76
C ALA A 234 -24.74 0.73 13.29
N VAL A 235 -25.18 -0.34 13.95
CA VAL A 235 -25.24 -0.43 15.42
C VAL A 235 -24.41 -1.58 15.98
N GLY A 236 -23.80 -2.40 15.11
CA GLY A 236 -23.01 -3.54 15.55
C GLY A 236 -22.66 -4.49 14.42
N VAL A 237 -22.17 -5.66 14.81
CA VAL A 237 -21.78 -6.73 13.89
C VAL A 237 -22.22 -8.08 14.41
N ARG A 238 -22.45 -9.05 13.47
CA ARG A 238 -22.70 -10.44 13.79
C ARG A 238 -21.49 -11.29 13.37
N LEU A 239 -21.09 -12.21 14.23
CA LEU A 239 -20.03 -13.17 13.99
C LEU A 239 -20.56 -14.47 13.36
N SER A 240 -19.69 -15.24 12.75
CA SER A 240 -20.02 -16.55 12.13
C SER A 240 -20.61 -17.59 13.10
N ASN A 241 -20.40 -17.42 14.40
CA ASN A 241 -20.99 -18.27 15.45
C ASN A 241 -22.35 -17.73 15.95
N GLY A 242 -22.93 -16.74 15.29
CA GLY A 242 -24.20 -16.12 15.64
C GLY A 242 -24.13 -15.03 16.72
N LYS A 243 -22.98 -14.83 17.37
CA LYS A 243 -22.85 -13.80 18.41
C LYS A 243 -22.93 -12.41 17.81
N GLU A 244 -23.70 -11.54 18.43
CA GLU A 244 -23.81 -10.13 18.08
C GLU A 244 -23.01 -9.26 19.06
N LEU A 245 -22.41 -8.20 18.52
CA LEU A 245 -21.63 -7.21 19.26
C LEU A 245 -22.11 -5.84 18.83
N PHE A 246 -22.60 -5.06 19.79
CA PHE A 246 -23.14 -3.72 19.55
C PHE A 246 -22.10 -2.65 19.86
N ALA A 247 -22.15 -1.56 19.09
CA ALA A 247 -21.25 -0.40 19.23
C ALA A 247 -21.92 0.86 18.67
N ARG A 248 -21.45 2.03 19.08
CA ARG A 248 -21.91 3.32 18.52
C ARG A 248 -21.54 3.49 17.06
N THR A 249 -20.41 2.92 16.66
CA THR A 249 -19.87 2.99 15.30
C THR A 249 -19.27 1.64 14.90
N VAL A 250 -19.27 1.37 13.60
CA VAL A 250 -18.62 0.20 13.00
C VAL A 250 -17.60 0.71 11.98
N ILE A 251 -16.34 0.30 12.13
CA ILE A 251 -15.26 0.60 11.19
C ILE A 251 -14.86 -0.70 10.49
N SER A 252 -15.06 -0.77 9.17
CA SER A 252 -14.71 -1.93 8.37
C SER A 252 -13.34 -1.71 7.70
N ASN A 253 -12.39 -2.59 8.00
CA ASN A 253 -11.12 -2.73 7.27
C ASN A 253 -11.17 -3.88 6.24
N ALA A 254 -12.32 -4.47 6.00
CA ALA A 254 -12.53 -5.32 4.84
C ALA A 254 -12.51 -4.46 3.57
N THR A 255 -12.22 -5.06 2.40
CA THR A 255 -12.34 -4.29 1.16
C THR A 255 -13.75 -3.73 1.01
N ARG A 256 -13.92 -2.58 0.35
CA ARG A 256 -15.26 -2.03 0.13
C ARG A 256 -16.17 -2.99 -0.63
N TRP A 257 -15.61 -3.82 -1.54
CA TRP A 257 -16.36 -4.88 -2.21
C TRP A 257 -16.88 -5.96 -1.25
N ASP A 258 -16.09 -6.32 -0.24
CA ASP A 258 -16.54 -7.27 0.78
C ASP A 258 -17.49 -6.60 1.78
N THR A 259 -17.23 -5.36 2.18
CA THR A 259 -18.10 -4.60 3.09
C THR A 259 -19.53 -4.50 2.51
N PHE A 260 -19.66 -4.01 1.26
CA PHE A 260 -20.95 -3.78 0.62
C PHE A 260 -21.49 -4.97 -0.17
N GLY A 261 -20.65 -5.95 -0.50
CA GLY A 261 -21.08 -7.16 -1.22
C GLY A 261 -21.33 -8.38 -0.35
N LYS A 262 -20.86 -8.34 0.92
CA LYS A 262 -20.97 -9.51 1.82
C LYS A 262 -21.42 -9.16 3.23
N LEU A 263 -20.96 -8.03 3.81
CA LEU A 263 -21.21 -7.71 5.21
C LEU A 263 -22.49 -6.89 5.40
N VAL A 264 -22.92 -6.10 4.42
CA VAL A 264 -24.21 -5.42 4.41
C VAL A 264 -25.16 -6.21 3.50
N LYS A 265 -26.39 -6.42 3.96
CA LYS A 265 -27.38 -7.14 3.17
C LYS A 265 -27.80 -6.33 1.95
N ALA A 266 -28.04 -7.01 0.82
CA ALA A 266 -28.33 -6.36 -0.45
C ALA A 266 -29.59 -5.45 -0.40
N GLU A 267 -30.62 -5.84 0.35
CA GLU A 267 -31.86 -5.08 0.56
C GLU A 267 -31.67 -3.81 1.41
N GLU A 268 -30.63 -3.78 2.25
CA GLU A 268 -30.31 -2.67 3.15
C GLU A 268 -29.26 -1.72 2.54
N LEU A 269 -28.75 -2.05 1.34
CA LEU A 269 -27.63 -1.33 0.73
C LEU A 269 -28.12 -0.07 0.02
N PRO A 270 -27.62 1.14 0.36
CA PRO A 270 -27.91 2.37 -0.36
C PRO A 270 -27.46 2.29 -1.82
N GLU A 271 -28.17 3.00 -2.70
CA GLU A 271 -27.89 2.98 -4.15
C GLU A 271 -26.46 3.42 -4.51
N GLU A 272 -25.92 4.38 -3.77
CA GLU A 272 -24.54 4.84 -3.95
C GLU A 272 -23.56 3.69 -3.76
N GLU A 273 -23.72 2.88 -2.73
CA GLU A 273 -22.80 1.77 -2.44
C GLU A 273 -23.04 0.55 -3.37
N LYS A 274 -24.26 0.37 -3.88
CA LYS A 274 -24.54 -0.60 -4.95
C LYS A 274 -23.76 -0.30 -6.23
N ASN A 275 -23.57 0.99 -6.53
CA ASN A 275 -22.87 1.45 -7.73
C ASN A 275 -21.34 1.45 -7.58
N PHE A 276 -20.78 1.17 -6.41
CA PHE A 276 -19.33 1.18 -6.18
C PHE A 276 -18.57 0.30 -7.20
N GLN A 277 -19.06 -0.90 -7.48
CA GLN A 277 -18.42 -1.82 -8.45
C GLN A 277 -18.49 -1.32 -9.91
N LYS A 278 -19.45 -0.43 -10.23
CA LYS A 278 -19.54 0.18 -11.58
C LYS A 278 -18.50 1.28 -11.75
N ASN A 279 -18.19 1.99 -10.68
CA ASN A 279 -17.32 3.16 -10.71
C ASN A 279 -15.85 2.80 -10.51
N TYR A 280 -15.55 1.64 -9.93
CA TYR A 280 -14.19 1.24 -9.62
C TYR A 280 -13.86 -0.14 -10.17
N VAL A 281 -12.63 -0.31 -10.64
CA VAL A 281 -12.04 -1.62 -10.91
C VAL A 281 -11.11 -2.01 -9.77
N LYS A 282 -10.96 -3.32 -9.57
CA LYS A 282 -10.01 -3.86 -8.61
C LYS A 282 -8.60 -3.72 -9.16
N ALA A 283 -7.67 -3.24 -8.35
CA ALA A 283 -6.24 -3.35 -8.67
C ALA A 283 -5.84 -4.84 -8.75
N PRO A 284 -4.78 -5.18 -9.50
CA PRO A 284 -4.28 -6.55 -9.58
C PRO A 284 -3.97 -7.12 -8.19
N SER A 285 -4.09 -8.44 -8.07
CA SER A 285 -3.51 -9.21 -6.98
C SER A 285 -2.04 -9.54 -7.28
N PHE A 286 -1.44 -10.40 -6.45
CA PHE A 286 -0.07 -10.84 -6.62
C PHE A 286 0.05 -12.36 -6.58
N LEU A 287 1.04 -12.88 -7.30
CA LEU A 287 1.69 -14.13 -6.97
C LEU A 287 2.89 -13.81 -6.07
N SER A 288 2.98 -14.43 -4.91
CA SER A 288 4.10 -14.29 -3.98
C SER A 288 4.90 -15.58 -3.91
N ILE A 289 6.23 -15.47 -3.90
CA ILE A 289 7.15 -16.60 -3.74
C ILE A 289 8.09 -16.24 -2.59
N HIS A 290 8.11 -17.06 -1.57
CA HIS A 290 9.02 -16.95 -0.45
C HIS A 290 10.03 -18.08 -0.51
N LEU A 291 11.32 -17.73 -0.57
CA LEU A 291 12.40 -18.69 -0.62
C LEU A 291 13.29 -18.55 0.62
N GLY A 292 13.66 -19.68 1.20
CA GLY A 292 14.86 -19.80 2.02
C GLY A 292 15.98 -20.31 1.14
N VAL A 293 17.11 -19.63 1.08
CA VAL A 293 18.25 -19.98 0.21
C VAL A 293 19.56 -20.01 1.00
N LYS A 294 20.54 -20.78 0.51
CA LYS A 294 21.90 -20.75 1.04
C LYS A 294 22.53 -19.37 0.80
N ALA A 295 23.17 -18.81 1.81
CA ALA A 295 23.77 -17.48 1.73
C ALA A 295 24.82 -17.32 0.62
N SER A 296 25.48 -18.40 0.23
CA SER A 296 26.49 -18.40 -0.80
C SER A 296 26.00 -17.99 -2.22
N VAL A 297 24.68 -17.98 -2.44
CA VAL A 297 24.11 -17.60 -3.74
C VAL A 297 24.05 -16.08 -3.93
N LEU A 298 24.06 -15.31 -2.85
CA LEU A 298 24.01 -13.85 -2.95
C LEU A 298 25.41 -13.26 -3.11
N PRO A 299 25.66 -12.45 -4.15
CA PRO A 299 26.89 -11.69 -4.28
C PRO A 299 27.12 -10.78 -3.07
N ALA A 300 28.37 -10.54 -2.71
CA ALA A 300 28.71 -9.58 -1.65
C ALA A 300 28.23 -8.17 -2.06
N GLY A 301 27.62 -7.47 -1.12
CA GLY A 301 27.07 -6.12 -1.36
C GLY A 301 25.72 -6.12 -2.09
N THR A 302 25.00 -7.25 -2.10
CA THR A 302 23.62 -7.31 -2.65
C THR A 302 22.71 -6.34 -1.88
N ASP A 303 21.97 -5.50 -2.60
CA ASP A 303 20.98 -4.60 -2.05
C ASP A 303 19.76 -5.36 -1.50
N CYS A 304 19.03 -4.75 -0.56
CA CYS A 304 17.85 -5.40 0.02
C CYS A 304 16.68 -5.48 -0.97
N HIS A 305 16.45 -4.45 -1.79
CA HIS A 305 15.29 -4.35 -2.65
C HIS A 305 15.64 -4.23 -4.12
N HIS A 306 15.03 -5.06 -4.95
CA HIS A 306 15.21 -5.06 -6.40
C HIS A 306 13.88 -5.00 -7.13
N PHE A 307 13.88 -4.29 -8.26
CA PHE A 307 12.81 -4.32 -9.25
C PHE A 307 13.39 -4.81 -10.59
N VAL A 308 12.82 -5.88 -11.12
CA VAL A 308 13.29 -6.51 -12.35
C VAL A 308 12.21 -6.46 -13.41
N LEU A 309 12.51 -5.81 -14.53
CA LEU A 309 11.73 -5.83 -15.76
C LEU A 309 12.68 -6.21 -16.89
N GLU A 310 12.47 -7.38 -17.49
CA GLU A 310 13.31 -7.89 -18.57
C GLU A 310 12.71 -7.55 -19.94
N ASP A 311 13.56 -7.50 -20.93
CA ASP A 311 13.31 -7.47 -22.37
C ASP A 311 12.53 -6.26 -22.90
N ASP A 312 11.31 -6.00 -22.45
CA ASP A 312 10.44 -5.00 -23.05
C ASP A 312 9.63 -4.21 -22.00
N TRP A 313 9.62 -2.89 -22.15
CA TRP A 313 8.86 -1.97 -21.30
C TRP A 313 7.36 -2.22 -21.32
N SER A 314 6.79 -2.77 -22.39
CA SER A 314 5.37 -3.11 -22.51
C SER A 314 4.93 -4.21 -21.53
N ASN A 315 5.88 -4.90 -20.89
CA ASN A 315 5.60 -5.93 -19.89
C ASN A 315 5.37 -5.36 -18.50
N LEU A 316 5.61 -4.07 -18.27
CA LEU A 316 5.53 -3.44 -16.93
C LEU A 316 4.22 -3.75 -16.20
N GLU A 317 3.07 -3.52 -16.84
CA GLU A 317 1.74 -3.72 -16.26
C GLU A 317 1.15 -5.11 -16.56
N LYS A 318 1.83 -5.96 -17.34
CA LYS A 318 1.33 -7.31 -17.65
C LYS A 318 1.45 -8.25 -16.46
N PRO A 319 0.52 -9.19 -16.28
CA PRO A 319 0.68 -10.25 -15.31
C PRO A 319 2.03 -10.97 -15.47
N TYR A 320 2.73 -11.17 -14.36
CA TYR A 320 4.06 -11.80 -14.29
C TYR A 320 5.18 -11.05 -15.08
N GLY A 321 4.91 -9.86 -15.57
CA GLY A 321 5.85 -9.09 -16.39
C GLY A 321 7.02 -8.56 -15.59
N SER A 322 6.74 -7.86 -14.50
CA SER A 322 7.73 -7.31 -13.57
C SER A 322 7.85 -8.13 -12.29
N ILE A 323 9.04 -8.14 -11.69
CA ILE A 323 9.33 -8.86 -10.45
C ILE A 323 9.79 -7.86 -9.40
N PHE A 324 9.13 -7.88 -8.25
CA PHE A 324 9.61 -7.23 -7.03
C PHE A 324 10.33 -8.27 -6.19
N LEU A 325 11.50 -7.94 -5.69
CA LEU A 325 12.28 -8.78 -4.82
C LEU A 325 12.75 -7.99 -3.61
N SER A 326 12.56 -8.54 -2.42
CA SER A 326 13.17 -8.06 -1.20
C SER A 326 13.96 -9.18 -0.53
N ILE A 327 15.12 -8.84 0.04
CA ILE A 327 16.02 -9.76 0.74
C ILE A 327 16.24 -9.22 2.16
N PRO A 328 15.21 -9.23 3.02
CA PRO A 328 15.25 -8.55 4.32
C PRO A 328 16.38 -9.05 5.24
N THR A 329 16.86 -10.26 5.03
CA THR A 329 18.01 -10.82 5.77
C THR A 329 19.36 -10.17 5.46
N VAL A 330 19.44 -9.32 4.43
CA VAL A 330 20.62 -8.45 4.20
C VAL A 330 20.70 -7.37 5.30
N LEU A 331 19.54 -6.94 5.81
CA LEU A 331 19.42 -5.95 6.88
C LEU A 331 19.32 -6.63 8.24
N ASP A 332 18.44 -7.63 8.39
CA ASP A 332 18.18 -8.37 9.62
C ASP A 332 18.44 -9.88 9.46
N PRO A 333 19.66 -10.35 9.69
CA PRO A 333 19.98 -11.77 9.58
C PRO A 333 19.20 -12.68 10.52
N SER A 334 18.60 -12.15 11.59
CA SER A 334 17.83 -12.95 12.56
C SER A 334 16.56 -13.59 12.00
N LEU A 335 16.13 -13.17 10.82
CA LEU A 335 14.93 -13.69 10.15
C LEU A 335 15.13 -15.08 9.53
N ALA A 336 16.38 -15.54 9.37
CA ALA A 336 16.71 -16.84 8.79
C ALA A 336 17.68 -17.63 9.67
N PRO A 337 17.76 -18.97 9.51
CA PRO A 337 18.83 -19.75 10.09
C PRO A 337 20.21 -19.29 9.60
N GLU A 338 21.24 -19.48 10.45
CA GLU A 338 22.62 -19.14 10.09
C GLU A 338 23.03 -19.74 8.74
N GLY A 339 23.74 -18.98 7.93
CA GLY A 339 24.16 -19.37 6.57
C GLY A 339 23.04 -19.36 5.51
N HIS A 340 21.92 -18.74 5.80
CA HIS A 340 20.79 -18.64 4.87
C HIS A 340 20.29 -17.21 4.74
N HIS A 341 19.57 -16.96 3.64
CA HIS A 341 18.82 -15.73 3.35
C HIS A 341 17.36 -16.03 3.00
N ILE A 342 16.54 -14.99 3.12
CA ILE A 342 15.16 -14.97 2.63
C ILE A 342 15.09 -14.16 1.34
N LEU A 343 14.44 -14.71 0.32
CA LEU A 343 13.97 -13.97 -0.84
C LEU A 343 12.45 -13.87 -0.79
N HIS A 344 11.94 -12.65 -0.68
CA HIS A 344 10.53 -12.34 -0.77
C HIS A 344 10.26 -11.75 -2.16
N ILE A 345 9.63 -12.53 -3.02
CA ILE A 345 9.39 -12.23 -4.42
C ILE A 345 7.89 -12.08 -4.65
N PHE A 346 7.47 -11.06 -5.38
CA PHE A 346 6.11 -10.96 -5.84
C PHE A 346 6.03 -10.31 -7.22
N THR A 347 4.99 -10.70 -7.96
CA THR A 347 4.65 -10.19 -9.29
C THR A 347 3.15 -10.05 -9.39
N THR A 348 2.67 -9.11 -10.21
CA THR A 348 1.22 -8.92 -10.40
C THR A 348 0.58 -10.14 -11.04
N ALA A 349 -0.62 -10.50 -10.57
CA ALA A 349 -1.39 -11.62 -11.08
C ALA A 349 -2.89 -11.35 -10.94
N GLY A 350 -3.70 -11.71 -11.94
CA GLY A 350 -5.15 -11.66 -11.87
C GLY A 350 -5.75 -12.90 -11.21
N ILE A 351 -6.85 -12.77 -10.51
CA ILE A 351 -7.58 -13.91 -9.91
C ILE A 351 -8.19 -14.82 -10.98
N GLU A 352 -8.59 -14.24 -12.11
CA GLU A 352 -9.22 -14.92 -13.25
C GLU A 352 -8.37 -16.06 -13.80
N ASP A 353 -7.05 -15.91 -13.76
CA ASP A 353 -6.10 -16.94 -14.17
C ASP A 353 -6.11 -18.19 -13.29
N TRP A 354 -6.70 -18.09 -12.09
CA TRP A 354 -6.65 -19.11 -11.04
C TRP A 354 -8.02 -19.68 -10.68
N GLU A 355 -9.13 -19.04 -11.14
CA GLU A 355 -10.48 -19.51 -10.89
C GLU A 355 -10.81 -20.75 -11.70
N GLY A 356 -11.69 -21.57 -11.17
CA GLY A 356 -12.20 -22.77 -11.85
C GLY A 356 -11.20 -23.90 -12.06
N LEU A 357 -9.92 -23.73 -11.71
CA LEU A 357 -8.91 -24.76 -11.90
C LEU A 357 -9.12 -25.92 -10.92
N PRO A 358 -9.13 -27.18 -11.41
CA PRO A 358 -9.01 -28.35 -10.56
C PRO A 358 -7.75 -28.28 -9.70
N ARG A 359 -7.77 -28.91 -8.52
CA ARG A 359 -6.65 -28.81 -7.56
C ARG A 359 -5.30 -29.18 -8.17
N LYS A 360 -5.26 -30.25 -8.98
CA LYS A 360 -4.02 -30.71 -9.64
C LYS A 360 -3.48 -29.65 -10.59
N ASP A 361 -4.33 -29.07 -11.42
CA ASP A 361 -3.94 -28.07 -12.42
C ASP A 361 -3.54 -26.74 -11.74
N TYR A 362 -4.23 -26.40 -10.66
CA TYR A 362 -3.88 -25.26 -9.81
C TYR A 362 -2.46 -25.40 -9.20
N GLU A 363 -2.15 -26.55 -8.58
CA GLU A 363 -0.82 -26.78 -8.00
C GLU A 363 0.25 -26.84 -9.09
N GLN A 364 -0.02 -27.48 -10.22
CA GLN A 364 0.91 -27.51 -11.35
C GLN A 364 1.18 -26.11 -11.93
N LYS A 365 0.14 -25.31 -12.14
CA LYS A 365 0.28 -23.92 -12.61
C LYS A 365 1.12 -23.09 -11.64
N LYS A 366 0.86 -23.23 -10.34
CA LYS A 366 1.57 -22.53 -9.29
C LYS A 366 3.08 -22.83 -9.34
N GLU A 367 3.45 -24.09 -9.48
CA GLU A 367 4.84 -24.52 -9.61
C GLU A 367 5.48 -24.01 -10.92
N LEU A 368 4.79 -24.11 -12.05
CA LEU A 368 5.30 -23.65 -13.34
C LEU A 368 5.60 -22.15 -13.33
N VAL A 369 4.68 -21.32 -12.85
CA VAL A 369 4.86 -19.86 -12.79
C VAL A 369 5.96 -19.50 -11.80
N ALA A 370 5.99 -20.13 -10.62
CA ALA A 370 7.04 -19.87 -9.63
C ALA A 370 8.43 -20.23 -10.17
N ASN A 371 8.57 -21.38 -10.80
CA ASN A 371 9.86 -21.82 -11.37
C ASN A 371 10.32 -20.89 -12.49
N GLU A 372 9.40 -20.39 -13.32
CA GLU A 372 9.74 -19.41 -14.35
C GLU A 372 10.25 -18.09 -13.76
N ILE A 373 9.61 -17.56 -12.73
CA ILE A 373 10.07 -16.36 -12.03
C ILE A 373 11.46 -16.58 -11.38
N ILE A 374 11.65 -17.74 -10.74
CA ILE A 374 12.94 -18.12 -10.12
C ILE A 374 14.03 -18.20 -11.20
N ARG A 375 13.74 -18.84 -12.34
CA ARG A 375 14.68 -18.94 -13.48
C ARG A 375 15.08 -17.56 -14.01
N ARG A 376 14.13 -16.62 -14.11
CA ARG A 376 14.42 -15.24 -14.53
C ARG A 376 15.36 -14.54 -13.56
N LEU A 377 15.12 -14.66 -12.24
CA LEU A 377 16.01 -14.10 -11.21
C LEU A 377 17.39 -14.77 -11.21
N GLU A 378 17.47 -16.09 -11.44
CA GLU A 378 18.73 -16.81 -11.57
C GLU A 378 19.56 -16.29 -12.73
N ASN A 379 18.95 -16.14 -13.89
CA ASN A 379 19.62 -15.65 -15.10
C ASN A 379 20.07 -14.19 -14.97
N LYS A 380 19.30 -13.37 -14.25
CA LYS A 380 19.55 -11.93 -14.19
C LYS A 380 20.43 -11.51 -13.02
N LEU A 381 20.23 -12.09 -11.83
CA LEU A 381 20.82 -11.59 -10.59
C LEU A 381 21.64 -12.63 -9.82
N PHE A 382 21.16 -13.86 -9.72
CA PHE A 382 21.71 -14.85 -8.78
C PHE A 382 21.99 -16.20 -9.44
N PRO A 383 23.06 -16.34 -10.23
CA PRO A 383 23.44 -17.63 -10.83
C PRO A 383 23.52 -18.74 -9.77
N GLY A 384 22.87 -19.89 -10.03
CA GLY A 384 22.77 -21.01 -9.10
C GLY A 384 21.65 -20.88 -8.07
N LEU A 385 20.70 -19.94 -8.25
CA LEU A 385 19.59 -19.71 -7.32
C LEU A 385 18.78 -20.99 -7.11
N GLN A 386 18.42 -21.72 -8.15
CA GLN A 386 17.59 -22.93 -8.05
C GLN A 386 18.24 -23.99 -7.17
N ASP A 387 19.55 -24.21 -7.30
CA ASP A 387 20.29 -25.20 -6.51
C ASP A 387 20.52 -24.77 -5.05
N SER A 388 20.34 -23.49 -4.76
CA SER A 388 20.51 -22.93 -3.41
C SER A 388 19.23 -22.98 -2.56
N ILE A 389 18.06 -23.26 -3.18
CA ILE A 389 16.76 -23.22 -2.49
C ILE A 389 16.67 -24.38 -1.50
N VAL A 390 16.40 -24.04 -0.22
CA VAL A 390 16.15 -25.01 0.85
C VAL A 390 14.69 -25.00 1.30
N LEU A 391 13.97 -23.92 1.02
CA LEU A 391 12.55 -23.77 1.32
C LEU A 391 11.87 -22.95 0.22
N LYS A 392 10.69 -23.37 -0.22
CA LYS A 392 9.87 -22.65 -1.20
C LYS A 392 8.41 -22.68 -0.80
N GLU A 393 7.82 -21.50 -0.63
CA GLU A 393 6.38 -21.31 -0.42
C GLU A 393 5.82 -20.40 -1.52
N VAL A 394 4.69 -20.75 -2.10
CA VAL A 394 4.07 -19.99 -3.20
C VAL A 394 2.63 -19.65 -2.87
N GLY A 395 2.31 -18.34 -2.90
CA GLY A 395 0.97 -17.81 -2.72
C GLY A 395 0.41 -17.24 -4.02
N SER A 396 -0.75 -17.73 -4.47
CA SER A 396 -1.48 -17.19 -5.62
C SER A 396 -2.50 -16.13 -5.18
N PRO A 397 -3.18 -15.41 -6.10
CA PRO A 397 -4.32 -14.55 -5.77
C PRO A 397 -5.40 -15.23 -4.91
N LYS A 398 -5.64 -16.55 -5.11
CA LYS A 398 -6.55 -17.33 -4.24
C LYS A 398 -6.03 -17.48 -2.82
N THR A 399 -4.72 -17.54 -2.62
CA THR A 399 -4.08 -17.56 -1.29
C THR A 399 -4.32 -16.22 -0.58
N HIS A 400 -4.10 -15.10 -1.26
CA HIS A 400 -4.38 -13.76 -0.73
C HIS A 400 -5.87 -13.58 -0.39
N ARG A 401 -6.77 -14.00 -1.26
CA ARG A 401 -8.23 -13.99 -0.98
C ARG A 401 -8.57 -14.81 0.26
N ARG A 402 -8.00 -16.00 0.40
CA ARG A 402 -8.32 -16.94 1.50
C ARG A 402 -7.79 -16.45 2.84
N PHE A 403 -6.50 -16.13 2.93
CA PHE A 403 -5.83 -15.84 4.20
C PHE A 403 -5.96 -14.39 4.63
N LEU A 404 -5.94 -13.45 3.68
CA LEU A 404 -6.03 -12.02 3.96
C LEU A 404 -7.46 -11.49 3.87
N ALA A 405 -8.43 -12.34 3.52
CA ALA A 405 -9.84 -11.98 3.35
C ALA A 405 -10.05 -10.77 2.40
N ARG A 406 -9.23 -10.66 1.35
CA ARG A 406 -9.31 -9.60 0.36
C ARG A 406 -10.14 -10.04 -0.83
N ASN A 407 -11.09 -9.22 -1.27
CA ASN A 407 -11.94 -9.54 -2.43
C ASN A 407 -11.05 -9.77 -3.66
N ASP A 408 -11.08 -10.98 -4.24
CA ASP A 408 -10.24 -11.42 -5.36
C ASP A 408 -8.72 -11.19 -5.16
N GLY A 409 -8.27 -11.03 -3.91
CA GLY A 409 -6.88 -10.72 -3.58
C GLY A 409 -6.46 -9.28 -3.92
N THR A 410 -7.39 -8.39 -4.29
CA THR A 410 -7.08 -7.02 -4.74
C THR A 410 -6.42 -6.16 -3.67
N TYR A 411 -5.65 -5.17 -4.10
CA TYR A 411 -4.97 -4.18 -3.26
C TYR A 411 -5.48 -2.75 -3.52
N GLY A 412 -6.77 -2.57 -3.60
CA GLY A 412 -7.45 -1.28 -3.65
C GLY A 412 -8.23 -1.04 -4.94
N PRO A 413 -9.02 0.04 -4.97
CA PRO A 413 -9.80 0.43 -6.13
C PRO A 413 -8.99 1.33 -7.07
N MET A 414 -9.26 1.19 -8.37
CA MET A 414 -8.87 2.15 -9.38
C MET A 414 -10.12 2.79 -9.98
N PRO A 415 -10.24 4.13 -9.99
CA PRO A 415 -11.37 4.82 -10.62
C PRO A 415 -11.45 4.53 -12.13
N ARG A 416 -12.65 4.33 -12.66
CA ARG A 416 -12.89 4.13 -14.11
C ARG A 416 -13.03 5.43 -14.88
N GLY A 417 -13.54 6.45 -14.20
CA GLY A 417 -13.91 7.71 -14.81
C GLY A 417 -12.93 8.85 -14.55
N LYS A 418 -13.48 10.04 -14.58
CA LYS A 418 -12.81 11.30 -14.21
C LYS A 418 -13.48 11.83 -12.92
N PRO A 419 -12.79 12.61 -12.10
CA PRO A 419 -11.48 13.25 -12.29
C PRO A 419 -10.31 12.28 -12.09
N LYS A 420 -9.14 12.67 -12.61
CA LYS A 420 -7.87 12.00 -12.38
C LYS A 420 -7.36 12.25 -10.94
N GLY A 421 -6.27 11.62 -10.60
CA GLY A 421 -5.61 11.81 -9.31
C GLY A 421 -6.38 11.18 -8.15
N LEU A 422 -6.34 11.82 -6.99
CA LEU A 422 -6.97 11.31 -5.77
C LEU A 422 -8.42 11.75 -5.56
N LEU A 423 -8.94 12.69 -6.35
CA LEU A 423 -10.28 13.26 -6.15
C LEU A 423 -11.40 12.21 -6.20
N ALA A 424 -11.23 11.19 -7.04
CA ALA A 424 -12.23 10.15 -7.23
C ALA A 424 -12.10 8.98 -6.23
N MET A 425 -11.08 8.98 -5.36
CA MET A 425 -10.92 7.90 -4.38
C MET A 425 -12.01 7.97 -3.29
N PRO A 426 -12.59 6.82 -2.89
CA PRO A 426 -13.60 6.82 -1.83
C PRO A 426 -12.97 7.16 -0.48
N PHE A 427 -13.61 8.05 0.27
CA PHE A 427 -13.17 8.44 1.61
C PHE A 427 -13.64 7.44 2.69
N ASN A 428 -13.43 7.78 3.97
CA ASN A 428 -13.76 6.88 5.07
C ASN A 428 -15.27 6.80 5.34
N THR A 429 -16.02 7.90 5.17
CA THR A 429 -17.47 7.88 5.34
C THR A 429 -18.16 7.02 4.29
N THR A 430 -19.31 6.48 4.64
CA THR A 430 -20.19 5.72 3.75
C THR A 430 -21.58 6.36 3.70
N SER A 431 -22.44 5.83 2.84
CA SER A 431 -23.85 6.26 2.80
C SER A 431 -24.71 5.60 3.90
N ILE A 432 -24.10 4.81 4.80
CA ILE A 432 -24.74 4.18 5.93
C ILE A 432 -24.25 4.88 7.20
N ASP A 433 -25.12 5.52 7.94
CA ASP A 433 -24.77 6.19 9.18
C ASP A 433 -24.09 5.24 10.16
N GLY A 434 -23.01 5.71 10.82
CA GLY A 434 -22.27 4.91 11.79
C GLY A 434 -21.39 3.80 11.20
N LEU A 435 -21.36 3.62 9.85
CA LEU A 435 -20.47 2.71 9.17
C LEU A 435 -19.36 3.50 8.45
N TYR A 436 -18.13 3.15 8.74
CA TYR A 436 -16.92 3.70 8.09
C TYR A 436 -16.12 2.60 7.43
N CYS A 437 -15.41 2.95 6.36
CA CYS A 437 -14.43 2.08 5.73
C CYS A 437 -13.02 2.66 5.89
N VAL A 438 -12.03 1.79 6.07
CA VAL A 438 -10.63 2.19 6.28
C VAL A 438 -9.69 1.23 5.54
N GLY A 439 -8.47 1.66 5.32
CA GLY A 439 -7.44 0.87 4.64
C GLY A 439 -7.31 1.21 3.17
N ASP A 440 -6.73 0.32 2.39
CA ASP A 440 -6.36 0.55 0.98
C ASP A 440 -7.53 0.66 0.00
N SER A 441 -8.73 0.27 0.42
CA SER A 441 -9.96 0.50 -0.37
C SER A 441 -10.53 1.91 -0.21
N CYS A 442 -9.86 2.77 0.56
CA CYS A 442 -10.24 4.15 0.82
C CYS A 442 -9.08 5.09 0.49
N PHE A 443 -9.39 6.39 0.41
CA PHE A 443 -8.38 7.43 0.25
C PHE A 443 -7.27 7.30 1.32
N PRO A 444 -5.99 7.48 0.99
CA PRO A 444 -5.44 7.76 -0.35
C PRO A 444 -5.13 6.52 -1.18
N GLY A 445 -5.42 5.31 -0.74
CA GLY A 445 -5.24 4.08 -1.49
C GLY A 445 -4.26 3.10 -0.85
N GLN A 446 -3.51 2.37 -1.69
CA GLN A 446 -2.60 1.31 -1.27
C GLN A 446 -1.24 1.84 -0.79
N GLY A 447 -0.52 1.00 -0.05
CA GLY A 447 0.80 1.29 0.53
C GLY A 447 0.74 1.56 2.03
N VAL A 448 1.85 1.29 2.73
CA VAL A 448 1.90 1.32 4.21
C VAL A 448 1.55 2.69 4.77
N ILE A 449 2.16 3.76 4.24
CA ILE A 449 1.86 5.13 4.68
C ILE A 449 0.42 5.52 4.32
N ALA A 450 -0.05 5.12 3.14
CA ALA A 450 -1.40 5.43 2.68
C ALA A 450 -2.46 4.80 3.59
N VAL A 451 -2.31 3.53 3.97
CA VAL A 451 -3.26 2.86 4.88
C VAL A 451 -3.16 3.38 6.31
N ALA A 452 -1.97 3.79 6.77
CA ALA A 452 -1.82 4.47 8.05
C ALA A 452 -2.54 5.82 8.03
N PHE A 453 -2.39 6.59 6.95
CA PHE A 453 -3.13 7.85 6.77
C PHE A 453 -4.64 7.63 6.73
N SER A 454 -5.13 6.63 6.01
CA SER A 454 -6.55 6.26 6.03
C SER A 454 -7.05 5.96 7.44
N GLY A 455 -6.25 5.29 8.27
CA GLY A 455 -6.55 5.04 9.68
C GLY A 455 -6.65 6.31 10.51
N VAL A 456 -5.69 7.23 10.39
CA VAL A 456 -5.68 8.51 11.09
C VAL A 456 -6.88 9.37 10.69
N MET A 457 -7.17 9.46 9.39
CA MET A 457 -8.33 10.20 8.86
C MET A 457 -9.64 9.64 9.41
N CYS A 458 -9.79 8.32 9.38
CA CYS A 458 -10.99 7.64 9.89
C CYS A 458 -11.18 7.90 11.39
N ALA A 459 -10.12 7.79 12.18
CA ALA A 459 -10.17 8.07 13.62
C ALA A 459 -10.63 9.51 13.91
N HIS A 460 -10.07 10.48 13.21
CA HIS A 460 -10.46 11.88 13.34
C HIS A 460 -11.91 12.12 12.91
N ARG A 461 -12.35 11.53 11.78
CA ARG A 461 -13.75 11.65 11.31
C ARG A 461 -14.72 11.04 12.33
N VAL A 462 -14.43 9.85 12.84
CA VAL A 462 -15.25 9.19 13.85
C VAL A 462 -15.32 10.03 15.13
N ALA A 463 -14.18 10.60 15.59
CA ALA A 463 -14.13 11.46 16.76
C ALA A 463 -15.05 12.69 16.62
N ALA A 464 -15.07 13.31 15.43
CA ALA A 464 -15.98 14.41 15.14
C ALA A 464 -17.46 13.96 15.14
N ASP A 465 -17.77 12.80 14.53
CA ASP A 465 -19.15 12.30 14.45
C ASP A 465 -19.73 11.85 15.80
N ILE A 466 -18.90 11.51 16.77
CA ILE A 466 -19.31 11.14 18.14
C ILE A 466 -19.10 12.27 19.16
N ASP A 467 -18.94 13.51 18.69
CA ASP A 467 -18.81 14.74 19.47
C ASP A 467 -17.58 14.78 20.41
N LEU A 468 -16.49 14.10 20.06
CA LEU A 468 -15.18 14.23 20.73
C LEU A 468 -14.32 15.34 20.14
N GLU A 469 -14.63 15.81 18.94
CA GLU A 469 -14.00 16.92 18.23
C GLU A 469 -15.07 17.91 17.77
N GLN A 470 -14.67 19.19 17.57
CA GLN A 470 -15.59 20.21 17.07
C GLN A 470 -15.99 19.92 15.62
N ARG A 471 -17.28 20.08 15.33
CA ARG A 471 -17.82 19.95 13.98
C ARG A 471 -18.88 21.00 13.67
N SER A 472 -19.14 21.19 12.38
CA SER A 472 -20.23 22.02 11.88
C SER A 472 -21.15 21.18 10.98
N PRO A 473 -22.32 20.73 11.46
CA PRO A 473 -23.21 19.86 10.68
C PRO A 473 -23.63 20.45 9.32
N ILE A 474 -23.76 21.77 9.23
CA ILE A 474 -24.13 22.46 7.98
C ILE A 474 -22.98 22.37 6.96
N LEU A 475 -21.75 22.67 7.39
CA LEU A 475 -20.57 22.59 6.52
C LEU A 475 -20.26 21.14 6.15
N ASP A 476 -20.43 20.21 7.08
CA ASP A 476 -20.29 18.77 6.84
C ASP A 476 -21.21 18.31 5.71
N THR A 477 -22.50 18.65 5.78
CA THR A 477 -23.48 18.26 4.76
C THR A 477 -23.07 18.78 3.38
N GLY A 478 -22.57 20.02 3.29
CA GLY A 478 -22.07 20.61 2.06
C GLY A 478 -20.83 19.88 1.52
N LEU A 479 -19.80 19.70 2.34
CA LEU A 479 -18.56 19.03 1.95
C LEU A 479 -18.77 17.57 1.55
N LEU A 480 -19.49 16.81 2.39
CA LEU A 480 -19.78 15.39 2.11
C LEU A 480 -20.63 15.24 0.84
N GLY A 481 -21.55 16.18 0.58
CA GLY A 481 -22.30 16.22 -0.69
C GLY A 481 -21.41 16.36 -1.90
N VAL A 482 -20.42 17.26 -1.87
CA VAL A 482 -19.42 17.44 -2.95
C VAL A 482 -18.56 16.18 -3.11
N LEU A 483 -18.06 15.61 -2.02
CA LEU A 483 -17.23 14.41 -2.07
C LEU A 483 -18.00 13.19 -2.61
N ARG A 484 -19.28 13.04 -2.26
CA ARG A 484 -20.16 12.01 -2.82
C ARG A 484 -20.39 12.22 -4.32
N TRP A 485 -20.65 13.46 -4.73
CA TRP A 485 -20.79 13.78 -6.16
C TRP A 485 -19.52 13.45 -6.94
N LEU A 486 -18.32 13.78 -6.42
CA LEU A 486 -17.05 13.42 -7.07
C LEU A 486 -16.91 11.90 -7.26
N ARG A 487 -17.40 11.09 -6.32
CA ARG A 487 -17.41 9.62 -6.47
C ARG A 487 -18.33 9.12 -7.58
N THR A 488 -19.36 9.86 -7.95
CA THR A 488 -20.21 9.47 -9.10
C THR A 488 -19.50 9.67 -10.45
N LEU A 489 -18.41 10.45 -10.47
CA LEU A 489 -17.61 10.71 -11.66
C LEU A 489 -16.45 9.71 -11.84
N ALA A 490 -16.20 8.87 -10.84
CA ALA A 490 -15.10 7.89 -10.79
C ALA A 490 -15.19 6.73 -11.79
#